data_f4945b24244d1bbc352cca70e257f738
#
_entry.id   f4945b24244d1bbc352cca70e257f738
#
_cell.length_a   1.000
_cell.length_b   1.000
_cell.length_c   1.000
_cell.angle_alpha   90.00
_cell.angle_beta   90.00
_cell.angle_gamma   90.00
#
_symmetry.space_group_name_H-M   'P 1'
#
loop_
_entity.id
_entity.type
_entity.pdbx_description
1 polymer ?
#
loop_
_entity_poly.entity_id
_entity_poly.type
_entity_poly.pdbx_seq_one_letter_code
_entity_poly.pdbx_strand_id
1 'polypeptide(L)'
;MTTNKSADMKAALLAYVAAFNAADAERVAALFADNATVEDPVGSPAIAGRENILAFYRHATSLGARLEVVAPPRGSHGNAAALSFAVYAQMQGHSVRIDVTDVLTFGADGRITGMRAYWGPDDVHPQ
;
A
#
# COMPACT_ATOMS: atom_id res chain seq x y z
N MET A 1 14.31 -11.80 -23.87
CA MET A 1 13.93 -12.42 -22.60
C MET A 1 12.73 -11.70 -22.04
N THR A 2 11.74 -12.42 -21.65
CA THR A 2 10.51 -11.84 -21.12
C THR A 2 10.65 -11.65 -19.61
N THR A 3 10.43 -10.44 -19.13
CA THR A 3 10.37 -10.19 -17.69
C THR A 3 9.06 -10.77 -17.17
N ASN A 4 9.12 -11.50 -16.05
CA ASN A 4 7.91 -11.98 -15.40
C ASN A 4 7.31 -10.82 -14.60
N LYS A 5 6.44 -10.05 -15.25
CA LYS A 5 5.81 -8.87 -14.64
C LYS A 5 5.00 -9.21 -13.39
N SER A 6 4.35 -10.37 -13.36
CA SER A 6 3.59 -10.80 -12.20
C SER A 6 4.52 -10.98 -10.99
N ALA A 7 5.64 -11.66 -11.17
CA ALA A 7 6.61 -11.84 -10.08
C ALA A 7 7.21 -10.51 -9.62
N ASP A 8 7.51 -9.62 -10.57
CA ASP A 8 8.07 -8.31 -10.26
C ASP A 8 7.06 -7.46 -9.46
N MET A 9 5.80 -7.49 -9.84
CA MET A 9 4.74 -6.79 -9.12
C MET A 9 4.58 -7.32 -7.70
N LYS A 10 4.60 -8.63 -7.53
CA LYS A 10 4.53 -9.25 -6.18
C LYS A 10 5.71 -8.83 -5.32
N ALA A 11 6.92 -8.80 -5.89
CA ALA A 11 8.11 -8.35 -5.16
C ALA A 11 7.99 -6.90 -4.73
N ALA A 12 7.44 -6.04 -5.57
CA ALA A 12 7.21 -4.63 -5.24
C ALA A 12 6.20 -4.47 -4.09
N LEU A 13 5.14 -5.29 -4.08
CA LEU A 13 4.17 -5.28 -2.98
C LEU A 13 4.82 -5.67 -1.66
N LEU A 14 5.66 -6.68 -1.65
CA LEU A 14 6.36 -7.09 -0.43
C LEU A 14 7.40 -6.05 -0.01
N ALA A 15 8.05 -5.38 -0.95
CA ALA A 15 8.96 -4.27 -0.67
C ALA A 15 8.21 -3.09 -0.03
N TYR A 16 6.99 -2.82 -0.49
CA TYR A 16 6.12 -1.80 0.09
C TYR A 16 5.86 -2.10 1.59
N VAL A 17 5.46 -3.33 1.90
CA VAL A 17 5.21 -3.74 3.29
C VAL A 17 6.47 -3.61 4.14
N ALA A 18 7.61 -4.07 3.63
CA ALA A 18 8.87 -4.00 4.37
C ALA A 18 9.28 -2.55 4.66
N ALA A 19 9.16 -1.67 3.67
CA ALA A 19 9.49 -0.26 3.83
C ALA A 19 8.54 0.43 4.82
N PHE A 20 7.25 0.15 4.73
CA PHE A 20 6.27 0.70 5.67
C PHE A 20 6.58 0.26 7.10
N ASN A 21 6.83 -1.04 7.31
CA ASN A 21 7.11 -1.57 8.65
C ASN A 21 8.45 -1.09 9.20
N ALA A 22 9.37 -0.69 8.35
CA ALA A 22 10.62 -0.05 8.77
C ALA A 22 10.43 1.44 9.09
N ALA A 23 9.21 1.96 8.95
CA ALA A 23 8.88 3.38 9.10
C ALA A 23 9.71 4.27 8.17
N ASP A 24 10.03 3.76 6.99
CA ASP A 24 10.87 4.43 5.99
C ASP A 24 9.98 4.98 4.88
N ALA A 25 9.39 6.15 5.14
CA ALA A 25 8.45 6.78 4.22
C ALA A 25 9.09 7.10 2.85
N GLU A 26 10.37 7.46 2.84
CA GLU A 26 11.06 7.79 1.59
C GLU A 26 11.26 6.56 0.72
N ARG A 27 11.55 5.43 1.34
CA ARG A 27 11.65 4.15 0.65
C ARG A 27 10.30 3.69 0.12
N VAL A 28 9.20 3.93 0.85
CA VAL A 28 7.85 3.68 0.35
C VAL A 28 7.59 4.55 -0.88
N ALA A 29 7.80 5.85 -0.77
CA ALA A 29 7.52 6.80 -1.86
C ALA A 29 8.36 6.51 -3.11
N ALA A 30 9.58 6.00 -2.94
CA ALA A 30 10.45 5.67 -4.06
C ALA A 30 9.89 4.56 -4.96
N LEU A 31 8.94 3.76 -4.46
CA LEU A 31 8.28 2.73 -5.27
C LEU A 31 7.24 3.30 -6.24
N PHE A 32 6.84 4.55 -6.05
CA PHE A 32 5.78 5.21 -6.82
C PHE A 32 6.34 6.02 -7.96
N ALA A 33 5.60 6.05 -9.08
CA ALA A 33 5.90 6.97 -10.19
C ALA A 33 5.64 8.42 -9.77
N ASP A 34 6.24 9.38 -10.48
CA ASP A 34 6.13 10.80 -10.15
C ASP A 34 4.69 11.30 -10.12
N ASN A 35 3.84 10.77 -11.01
CA ASN A 35 2.44 11.18 -11.16
C ASN A 35 1.47 10.15 -10.59
N ALA A 36 1.92 9.29 -9.70
CA ALA A 36 1.07 8.26 -9.10
C ALA A 36 -0.05 8.85 -8.26
N THR A 37 -1.08 8.03 -8.03
CA THR A 37 -2.19 8.39 -7.16
C THR A 37 -2.38 7.34 -6.07
N VAL A 38 -2.86 7.78 -4.91
CA VAL A 38 -3.21 6.92 -3.78
C VAL A 38 -4.62 7.26 -3.33
N GLU A 39 -5.47 6.25 -3.26
CA GLU A 39 -6.83 6.38 -2.72
C GLU A 39 -6.95 5.40 -1.55
N ASP A 40 -6.99 5.93 -0.34
CA ASP A 40 -6.94 5.11 0.88
C ASP A 40 -7.81 5.73 1.98
N PRO A 41 -8.96 5.17 2.30
CA PRO A 41 -9.61 4.06 1.58
C PRO A 41 -10.28 4.52 0.29
N VAL A 42 -10.66 3.58 -0.55
CA VAL A 42 -11.49 3.87 -1.73
C VAL A 42 -12.75 4.60 -1.28
N GLY A 43 -13.05 5.72 -1.93
CA GLY A 43 -14.13 6.62 -1.53
C GLY A 43 -13.65 7.90 -0.86
N SER A 44 -12.37 7.98 -0.46
CA SER A 44 -11.77 9.22 0.02
C SER A 44 -11.08 9.96 -1.13
N PRO A 45 -10.77 11.26 -0.97
CA PRO A 45 -10.08 12.01 -2.02
C PRO A 45 -8.73 11.39 -2.36
N ALA A 46 -8.43 11.26 -3.64
CA ALA A 46 -7.15 10.73 -4.09
C ALA A 46 -6.02 11.71 -3.81
N ILE A 47 -4.89 11.16 -3.38
CA ILE A 47 -3.64 11.89 -3.20
C ILE A 47 -2.85 11.73 -4.49
N ALA A 48 -2.39 12.81 -5.08
CA ALA A 48 -1.69 12.78 -6.36
C ALA A 48 -0.29 13.36 -6.25
N GLY A 49 0.66 12.71 -6.91
CA GLY A 49 2.04 13.14 -7.00
C GLY A 49 2.91 12.62 -5.86
N ARG A 50 4.19 12.34 -6.20
CA ARG A 50 5.10 11.69 -5.24
C ARG A 50 5.32 12.52 -3.99
N GLU A 51 5.38 13.86 -4.09
CA GLU A 51 5.58 14.70 -2.90
C GLU A 51 4.43 14.55 -1.90
N ASN A 52 3.20 14.56 -2.40
CA ASN A 52 2.02 14.39 -1.55
C ASN A 52 1.93 12.96 -1.01
N ILE A 53 2.33 11.98 -1.80
CA ILE A 53 2.39 10.59 -1.37
C ILE A 53 3.45 10.43 -0.27
N LEU A 54 4.61 11.05 -0.41
CA LEU A 54 5.64 11.03 0.62
C LEU A 54 5.12 11.64 1.93
N ALA A 55 4.44 12.78 1.86
CA ALA A 55 3.86 13.42 3.05
C ALA A 55 2.84 12.51 3.72
N PHE A 56 1.99 11.85 2.93
CA PHE A 56 1.02 10.88 3.43
C PHE A 56 1.70 9.75 4.19
N TYR A 57 2.76 9.14 3.63
CA TYR A 57 3.45 8.03 4.28
C TYR A 57 4.32 8.47 5.45
N ARG A 58 4.87 9.68 5.43
CA ARG A 58 5.54 10.24 6.62
C ARG A 58 4.58 10.30 7.80
N HIS A 59 3.36 10.77 7.54
CA HIS A 59 2.34 10.79 8.59
C HIS A 59 1.94 9.37 9.00
N ALA A 60 1.61 8.52 8.05
CA ALA A 60 1.13 7.16 8.34
C ALA A 60 2.16 6.34 9.11
N THR A 61 3.44 6.40 8.71
CA THR A 61 4.50 5.64 9.39
C THR A 61 4.84 6.21 10.76
N SER A 62 4.57 7.50 11.00
CA SER A 62 4.82 8.13 12.31
C SER A 62 3.85 7.66 13.39
N LEU A 63 2.72 7.08 12.99
CA LEU A 63 1.68 6.64 13.93
C LEU A 63 1.96 5.27 14.55
N GLY A 64 3.03 4.60 14.14
CA GLY A 64 3.40 3.30 14.69
C GLY A 64 2.55 2.13 14.19
N ALA A 65 1.81 2.31 13.10
CA ALA A 65 1.04 1.24 12.52
C ALA A 65 1.95 0.14 11.95
N ARG A 66 1.47 -1.10 11.98
CA ARG A 66 2.21 -2.26 11.47
C ARG A 66 1.33 -3.04 10.52
N LEU A 67 1.89 -3.44 9.39
CA LEU A 67 1.22 -4.26 8.39
C LEU A 67 1.62 -5.72 8.57
N GLU A 68 0.64 -6.62 8.51
CA GLU A 68 0.88 -8.06 8.55
C GLU A 68 0.20 -8.71 7.36
N VAL A 69 0.99 -9.28 6.46
CA VAL A 69 0.48 -9.95 5.26
C VAL A 69 -0.25 -11.22 5.67
N VAL A 70 -1.50 -11.38 5.22
CA VAL A 70 -2.33 -12.52 5.60
C VAL A 70 -2.40 -13.59 4.51
N ALA A 71 -1.95 -13.29 3.30
CA ALA A 71 -1.86 -14.24 2.20
C ALA A 71 -0.79 -13.76 1.22
N PRO A 72 -0.18 -14.66 0.43
CA PRO A 72 0.78 -14.23 -0.59
C PRO A 72 0.14 -13.24 -1.56
N PRO A 73 0.90 -12.26 -2.07
CA PRO A 73 0.36 -11.34 -3.07
C PRO A 73 -0.14 -12.08 -4.30
N ARG A 74 -1.12 -11.49 -4.96
CA ARG A 74 -1.64 -12.00 -6.23
C ARG A 74 -1.19 -11.08 -7.35
N GLY A 75 -0.61 -11.66 -8.40
CA GLY A 75 -0.33 -10.96 -9.64
C GLY A 75 -1.51 -10.99 -10.58
N SER A 76 -1.26 -10.64 -11.83
CA SER A 76 -2.26 -10.72 -12.88
C SER A 76 -1.58 -10.89 -14.24
N HIS A 77 -2.39 -11.07 -15.28
CA HIS A 77 -1.90 -11.06 -16.66
C HIS A 77 -1.77 -9.64 -17.21
N GLY A 78 -2.15 -8.64 -16.45
CA GLY A 78 -2.03 -7.23 -16.79
C GLY A 78 -1.00 -6.50 -15.94
N ASN A 79 -1.27 -5.24 -15.67
CA ASN A 79 -0.36 -4.35 -14.95
C ASN A 79 -0.82 -4.06 -13.51
N ALA A 80 -1.66 -4.91 -12.94
CA ALA A 80 -2.16 -4.74 -11.58
C ALA A 80 -1.87 -5.98 -10.73
N ALA A 81 -1.68 -5.76 -9.44
CA ALA A 81 -1.50 -6.82 -8.46
C ALA A 81 -2.20 -6.43 -7.16
N ALA A 82 -2.49 -7.42 -6.33
CA ALA A 82 -3.26 -7.21 -5.10
C ALA A 82 -2.59 -7.87 -3.91
N LEU A 83 -2.79 -7.26 -2.74
CA LEU A 83 -2.25 -7.76 -1.48
C LEU A 83 -3.28 -7.57 -0.38
N SER A 84 -3.57 -8.63 0.37
CA SER A 84 -4.41 -8.56 1.57
C SER A 84 -3.55 -8.62 2.82
N PHE A 85 -3.83 -7.71 3.76
CA PHE A 85 -3.06 -7.61 4.99
C PHE A 85 -3.91 -7.02 6.11
N ALA A 86 -3.46 -7.21 7.33
CA ALA A 86 -4.03 -6.56 8.50
C ALA A 86 -3.15 -5.38 8.89
N VAL A 87 -3.78 -4.26 9.27
CA VAL A 87 -3.10 -3.11 9.84
C VAL A 87 -3.39 -3.09 11.34
N TYR A 88 -2.35 -3.12 12.14
CA TYR A 88 -2.47 -2.95 13.59
C TYR A 88 -2.10 -1.53 13.94
N ALA A 89 -3.05 -0.79 14.51
CA ALA A 89 -2.92 0.64 14.71
C ALA A 89 -3.65 1.09 15.97
N GLN A 90 -3.46 2.36 16.31
CA GLN A 90 -4.23 3.03 17.35
C GLN A 90 -5.19 4.00 16.69
N MET A 91 -6.47 3.93 17.03
CA MET A 91 -7.48 4.90 16.59
C MET A 91 -8.18 5.44 17.83
N GLN A 92 -8.10 6.77 18.01
CA GLN A 92 -8.72 7.46 19.16
C GLN A 92 -8.33 6.84 20.50
N GLY A 93 -7.07 6.43 20.63
CA GLY A 93 -6.54 5.83 21.85
C GLY A 93 -6.85 4.34 22.02
N HIS A 94 -7.50 3.71 21.06
CA HIS A 94 -7.86 2.29 21.12
C HIS A 94 -7.07 1.49 20.09
N SER A 95 -6.64 0.30 20.49
CA SER A 95 -5.98 -0.65 19.59
C SER A 95 -7.01 -1.25 18.64
N VAL A 96 -6.70 -1.24 17.35
CA VAL A 96 -7.57 -1.80 16.32
C VAL A 96 -6.76 -2.63 15.33
N ARG A 97 -7.45 -3.58 14.70
CA ARG A 97 -6.97 -4.26 13.50
C ARG A 97 -7.88 -3.84 12.35
N ILE A 98 -7.30 -3.42 11.25
CA ILE A 98 -8.04 -3.09 10.04
C ILE A 98 -7.68 -4.11 8.97
N ASP A 99 -8.67 -4.80 8.43
CA ASP A 99 -8.48 -5.75 7.32
C ASP A 99 -8.54 -4.98 6.02
N VAL A 100 -7.47 -5.05 5.22
CA VAL A 100 -7.30 -4.24 4.02
C VAL A 100 -6.90 -5.11 2.84
N THR A 101 -7.41 -4.77 1.66
CA THR A 101 -6.86 -5.27 0.40
C THR A 101 -6.45 -4.08 -0.45
N ASP A 102 -5.17 -4.05 -0.82
CA ASP A 102 -4.64 -3.05 -1.74
C ASP A 102 -4.61 -3.61 -3.16
N VAL A 103 -5.03 -2.79 -4.12
CA VAL A 103 -4.84 -3.06 -5.54
C VAL A 103 -3.92 -1.98 -6.08
N LEU A 104 -2.79 -2.42 -6.67
CA LEU A 104 -1.78 -1.52 -7.19
C LEU A 104 -1.66 -1.71 -8.70
N THR A 105 -1.54 -0.60 -9.42
CA THR A 105 -1.23 -0.62 -10.85
C THR A 105 0.20 -0.15 -11.05
N PHE A 106 0.82 -0.64 -12.13
CA PHE A 106 2.25 -0.42 -12.40
C PHE A 106 2.47 0.12 -13.80
N GLY A 107 3.44 0.99 -13.93
CA GLY A 107 3.91 1.48 -15.22
C GLY A 107 4.89 0.53 -15.87
N ALA A 108 5.29 0.85 -17.10
CA ALA A 108 6.22 0.04 -17.88
C ALA A 108 7.60 -0.05 -17.22
N ASP A 109 7.96 0.94 -16.39
CA ASP A 109 9.23 0.98 -15.67
C ASP A 109 9.19 0.21 -14.33
N GLY A 110 8.05 -0.42 -14.01
CA GLY A 110 7.88 -1.18 -12.77
C GLY A 110 7.51 -0.35 -11.55
N ARG A 111 7.33 0.97 -11.70
CA ARG A 111 6.90 1.83 -10.60
C ARG A 111 5.39 1.80 -10.46
N ILE A 112 4.92 2.00 -9.23
CA ILE A 112 3.50 2.03 -8.92
C ILE A 112 2.90 3.32 -9.48
N THR A 113 1.87 3.19 -10.31
CA THR A 113 1.14 4.33 -10.88
C THR A 113 -0.14 4.64 -10.12
N GLY A 114 -0.66 3.68 -9.38
CA GLY A 114 -1.85 3.88 -8.57
C GLY A 114 -1.95 2.86 -7.47
N MET A 115 -2.47 3.28 -6.33
CA MET A 115 -2.79 2.38 -5.22
C MET A 115 -4.19 2.69 -4.74
N ARG A 116 -4.99 1.64 -4.62
CA ARG A 116 -6.35 1.74 -4.08
C ARG A 116 -6.47 0.76 -2.92
N ALA A 117 -6.75 1.30 -1.74
CA ALA A 117 -6.90 0.50 -0.52
C ALA A 117 -8.39 0.30 -0.23
N TYR A 118 -8.79 -0.94 -0.14
CA TYR A 118 -10.17 -1.32 0.11
C TYR A 118 -10.33 -1.74 1.56
N TRP A 119 -11.01 -0.90 2.33
CA TRP A 119 -11.49 -1.22 3.66
C TRP A 119 -12.65 -0.28 4.00
N GLY A 120 -13.62 -0.78 4.72
CA GLY A 120 -14.76 0.00 5.18
C GLY A 120 -14.84 0.04 6.70
N PRO A 121 -15.81 0.75 7.27
CA PRO A 121 -15.97 0.82 8.74
C PRO A 121 -16.13 -0.54 9.39
N ASP A 122 -16.73 -1.49 8.68
CA ASP A 122 -16.95 -2.86 9.17
C ASP A 122 -15.70 -3.73 9.10
N ASP A 123 -14.60 -3.23 8.51
CA ASP A 123 -13.31 -3.93 8.49
C ASP A 123 -12.40 -3.48 9.63
N VAL A 124 -12.86 -2.60 10.49
CA VAL A 124 -12.14 -2.12 11.67
C VAL A 124 -12.60 -2.92 12.88
N HIS A 125 -11.67 -3.61 13.52
CA HIS A 125 -11.96 -4.51 14.63
C HIS A 125 -11.22 -4.07 15.88
N PRO A 126 -11.92 -3.83 17.01
CA PRO A 126 -11.26 -3.55 18.29
C PRO A 126 -10.39 -4.72 18.72
N GLN A 127 -9.28 -4.42 19.33
CA GLN A 127 -8.36 -5.42 19.87
C GLN A 127 -8.32 -5.41 21.39
#